data_fd9a073928ec3976952219822dba654e
#
_entry.id   fd9a073928ec3976952219822dba654e
#
_cell.length_a   1.000
_cell.length_b   1.000
_cell.length_c   1.000
_cell.angle_alpha   90.00
_cell.angle_beta   90.00
_cell.angle_gamma   90.00
#
_symmetry.space_group_name_H-M   'P 1'
#
loop_
_entity.id
_entity.type
_entity.pdbx_description
1 polymer ?
#
loop_
_entity_poly.entity_id
_entity_poly.type
_entity_poly.pdbx_seq_one_letter_code
_entity_poly.pdbx_strand_id
1 'polypeptide(L)'
;MKEYLKYIIENCEVAFTELCRINGELRIGMSLDSVADVNRLGAYNRMIQDYLIIRVAGLFDKDTRTISFANSFVGNSVIKSSQGEKVIQYILEIRNKFVAHSEKKFIETCDFPETDKICNSNLKEILGKLKILTS
;
A
#
# COMPACT_ATOMS: atom_id res chain seq x y z
N MET A 1 -11.03 1.31 -18.92
CA MET A 1 -11.17 0.87 -17.53
C MET A 1 -10.08 -0.10 -17.10
N LYS A 2 -9.88 -1.20 -17.82
CA LYS A 2 -8.78 -2.15 -17.54
C LYS A 2 -7.40 -1.50 -17.60
N GLU A 3 -7.16 -0.62 -18.57
CA GLU A 3 -5.90 0.10 -18.71
C GLU A 3 -5.63 1.00 -17.51
N TYR A 4 -6.65 1.66 -16.99
CA TYR A 4 -6.54 2.49 -15.80
C TYR A 4 -6.18 1.65 -14.58
N LEU A 5 -6.84 0.52 -14.38
CA LEU A 5 -6.55 -0.39 -13.27
C LEU A 5 -5.13 -0.95 -13.37
N LYS A 6 -4.70 -1.32 -14.58
CA LYS A 6 -3.33 -1.78 -14.83
C LYS A 6 -2.32 -0.72 -14.44
N TYR A 7 -2.56 0.52 -14.85
CA TYR A 7 -1.72 1.67 -14.51
C TYR A 7 -1.59 1.84 -12.99
N ILE A 8 -2.70 1.76 -12.26
CA ILE A 8 -2.68 1.87 -10.81
C ILE A 8 -1.88 0.73 -10.17
N ILE A 9 -2.06 -0.49 -10.66
CA ILE A 9 -1.30 -1.65 -10.14
C ILE A 9 0.19 -1.49 -10.39
N GLU A 10 0.59 -1.08 -11.59
CA GLU A 10 2.00 -0.87 -11.92
C GLU A 10 2.64 0.19 -11.01
N ASN A 11 1.90 1.27 -10.74
CA ASN A 11 2.37 2.29 -9.79
C ASN A 11 2.46 1.75 -8.36
N CYS A 12 1.53 0.90 -7.96
CA CYS A 12 1.59 0.24 -6.65
C CYS A 12 2.79 -0.72 -6.55
N GLU A 13 3.11 -1.43 -7.63
CA GLU A 13 4.29 -2.31 -7.67
C GLU A 13 5.58 -1.51 -7.49
N VAL A 14 5.69 -0.37 -8.18
CA VAL A 14 6.84 0.54 -8.03
C VAL A 14 6.90 1.08 -6.60
N ALA A 15 5.77 1.54 -6.07
CA ALA A 15 5.69 2.08 -4.72
C ALA A 15 6.07 1.03 -3.67
N PHE A 16 5.61 -0.19 -3.82
CA PHE A 16 5.96 -1.29 -2.91
C PHE A 16 7.46 -1.59 -2.93
N THR A 17 8.05 -1.70 -4.11
CA THR A 17 9.48 -1.95 -4.26
C THR A 17 10.29 -0.82 -3.62
N GLU A 18 9.90 0.42 -3.87
CA GLU A 18 10.58 1.59 -3.32
C GLU A 18 10.41 1.68 -1.81
N LEU A 19 9.23 1.38 -1.29
CA LEU A 19 8.98 1.36 0.15
C LEU A 19 9.91 0.37 0.86
N CYS A 20 10.02 -0.84 0.32
CA CYS A 20 10.90 -1.87 0.89
C CYS A 20 12.36 -1.46 0.84
N ARG A 21 12.80 -0.83 -0.25
CA ARG A 21 14.17 -0.33 -0.41
C ARG A 21 14.47 0.75 0.63
N ILE A 22 13.61 1.74 0.74
CA ILE A 22 13.80 2.85 1.70
C ILE A 22 13.75 2.36 3.13
N ASN A 23 12.83 1.45 3.44
CA ASN A 23 12.73 0.87 4.78
C ASN A 23 14.03 0.14 5.17
N GLY A 24 14.64 -0.59 4.22
CA GLY A 24 15.92 -1.24 4.43
C GLY A 24 17.06 -0.23 4.65
N GLU A 25 17.10 0.84 3.86
CA GLU A 25 18.10 1.90 4.01
C GLU A 25 17.97 2.62 5.34
N LEU A 26 16.75 2.89 5.80
CA LEU A 26 16.51 3.52 7.10
C LEU A 26 17.05 2.67 8.24
N ARG A 27 16.90 1.35 8.18
CA ARG A 27 17.44 0.46 9.22
C ARG A 27 18.96 0.51 9.29
N ILE A 28 19.61 0.57 8.12
CA ILE A 28 21.07 0.71 8.03
C ILE A 28 21.48 2.13 8.47
N GLY A 29 20.78 3.15 7.98
CA GLY A 29 21.08 4.55 8.20
C GLY A 29 20.91 5.00 9.64
N MET A 30 20.07 4.35 10.43
CA MET A 30 19.95 4.65 11.85
C MET A 30 21.21 4.34 12.65
N SER A 31 22.12 3.55 12.08
CA SER A 31 23.45 3.31 12.66
C SER A 31 24.53 4.23 12.05
N LEU A 32 24.17 5.09 11.08
CA LEU A 32 25.07 5.94 10.31
C LEU A 32 24.66 7.42 10.41
N ASP A 33 25.47 8.24 10.22
CA ASP A 33 25.96 9.59 10.37
C ASP A 33 25.08 10.80 10.05
N SER A 34 23.96 10.76 9.38
CA SER A 34 23.26 11.99 9.03
C SER A 34 21.79 11.96 9.44
N VAL A 35 21.49 12.67 10.53
CA VAL A 35 20.12 12.88 11.02
C VAL A 35 19.24 13.51 9.93
N ALA A 36 19.79 14.44 9.12
CA ALA A 36 19.06 15.08 8.04
C ALA A 36 18.64 14.08 6.95
N ASP A 37 19.54 13.16 6.56
CA ASP A 37 19.24 12.14 5.55
C ASP A 37 18.24 11.11 6.08
N VAL A 38 18.36 10.72 7.35
CA VAL A 38 17.41 9.81 7.99
C VAL A 38 16.01 10.46 8.04
N ASN A 39 15.94 11.74 8.38
CA ASN A 39 14.67 12.47 8.42
C ASN A 39 14.04 12.57 7.02
N ARG A 40 14.83 12.83 6.00
CA ARG A 40 14.37 12.89 4.61
C ARG A 40 13.86 11.54 4.14
N LEU A 41 14.61 10.48 4.37
CA LEU A 41 14.20 9.12 4.03
C LEU A 41 12.94 8.70 4.79
N GLY A 42 12.81 9.10 6.05
CA GLY A 42 11.61 8.86 6.84
C GLY A 42 10.38 9.53 6.25
N ALA A 43 10.54 10.77 5.76
CA ALA A 43 9.46 11.49 5.08
C ALA A 43 9.07 10.79 3.78
N TYR A 44 10.03 10.37 2.97
CA TYR A 44 9.76 9.60 1.75
C TYR A 44 9.05 8.27 2.06
N ASN A 45 9.51 7.57 3.08
CA ASN A 45 8.88 6.33 3.52
C ASN A 45 7.39 6.54 3.79
N ARG A 46 7.05 7.58 4.55
CA ARG A 46 5.66 7.92 4.85
C ARG A 46 4.85 8.27 3.62
N MET A 47 5.40 9.10 2.74
CA MET A 47 4.71 9.52 1.52
C MET A 47 4.38 8.33 0.62
N ILE A 48 5.34 7.43 0.43
CA ILE A 48 5.15 6.24 -0.39
C ILE A 48 4.19 5.27 0.28
N GLN A 49 4.29 5.11 1.58
CA GLN A 49 3.39 4.27 2.36
C GLN A 49 1.94 4.78 2.26
N ASP A 50 1.72 6.06 2.42
CA ASP A 50 0.39 6.68 2.29
C ASP A 50 -0.16 6.48 0.88
N TYR A 51 0.66 6.73 -0.13
CA TYR A 51 0.28 6.49 -1.52
C TYR A 51 -0.18 5.05 -1.73
N LEU A 52 0.63 4.10 -1.28
CA LEU A 52 0.35 2.68 -1.45
C LEU A 52 -0.93 2.27 -0.72
N ILE A 53 -1.12 2.72 0.51
CA ILE A 53 -2.33 2.44 1.29
C ILE A 53 -3.58 2.98 0.58
N ILE A 54 -3.55 4.22 0.15
CA ILE A 54 -4.69 4.86 -0.52
C ILE A 54 -5.02 4.14 -1.82
N ARG A 55 -4.00 3.85 -2.63
CA ARG A 55 -4.21 3.25 -3.96
C ARG A 55 -4.65 1.79 -3.86
N VAL A 56 -4.02 1.01 -3.01
CA VAL A 56 -4.41 -0.39 -2.82
C VAL A 56 -5.82 -0.49 -2.24
N ALA A 57 -6.12 0.31 -1.21
CA ALA A 57 -7.48 0.35 -0.67
C ALA A 57 -8.52 0.74 -1.73
N GLY A 58 -8.18 1.70 -2.59
CA GLY A 58 -9.05 2.13 -3.68
C GLY A 58 -9.36 1.03 -4.70
N LEU A 59 -8.46 0.06 -4.88
CA LEU A 59 -8.71 -1.07 -5.79
C LEU A 59 -9.88 -1.95 -5.32
N PHE A 60 -10.18 -1.94 -4.03
CA PHE A 60 -11.26 -2.73 -3.42
C PHE A 60 -12.47 -1.89 -3.01
N ASP A 61 -12.49 -0.61 -3.39
CA ASP A 61 -13.59 0.30 -3.07
C ASP A 61 -14.88 -0.14 -3.77
N LYS A 62 -15.97 -0.19 -3.01
CA LYS A 62 -17.28 -0.58 -3.51
C LYS A 62 -18.17 0.61 -3.88
N ASP A 63 -17.71 1.83 -3.67
CA ASP A 63 -18.45 3.03 -4.10
C ASP A 63 -18.60 2.98 -5.63
N THR A 64 -19.84 3.02 -6.10
CA THR A 64 -20.16 2.88 -7.53
C THR A 64 -19.57 3.98 -8.41
N ARG A 65 -19.14 5.09 -7.81
CA ARG A 65 -18.49 6.20 -8.50
C ARG A 65 -17.00 5.96 -8.73
N THR A 66 -16.43 4.92 -8.09
CA THR A 66 -15.00 4.64 -8.12
C THR A 66 -14.69 3.56 -9.15
N ILE A 67 -13.64 3.78 -9.95
CA ILE A 67 -13.09 2.72 -10.80
C ILE A 67 -12.24 1.82 -9.92
N SER A 68 -12.70 0.60 -9.69
CA SER A 68 -12.03 -0.36 -8.83
C SER A 68 -12.21 -1.78 -9.37
N PHE A 69 -11.41 -2.72 -8.85
CA PHE A 69 -11.60 -4.14 -9.14
C PHE A 69 -12.92 -4.66 -8.59
N ALA A 70 -13.31 -4.19 -7.40
CA ALA A 70 -14.57 -4.58 -6.78
C ALA A 70 -15.77 -4.24 -7.67
N ASN A 71 -15.76 -3.08 -8.32
CA ASN A 71 -16.83 -2.64 -9.19
C ASN A 71 -16.72 -3.19 -10.61
N SER A 72 -15.49 -3.38 -11.13
CA SER A 72 -15.26 -3.81 -12.51
C SER A 72 -15.33 -5.32 -12.70
N PHE A 73 -15.07 -6.09 -11.65
CA PHE A 73 -15.03 -7.56 -11.68
C PHE A 73 -15.90 -8.14 -10.56
N VAL A 74 -17.15 -7.72 -10.50
CA VAL A 74 -18.09 -8.14 -9.45
C VAL A 74 -18.17 -9.67 -9.39
N GLY A 75 -18.02 -10.22 -8.20
CA GLY A 75 -18.10 -11.66 -7.96
C GLY A 75 -16.86 -12.46 -8.35
N ASN A 76 -15.79 -11.81 -8.84
CA ASN A 76 -14.57 -12.52 -9.23
C ASN A 76 -13.89 -13.14 -8.00
N SER A 77 -13.51 -14.42 -8.12
CA SER A 77 -12.92 -15.18 -7.01
C SER A 77 -11.54 -14.68 -6.60
N VAL A 78 -10.74 -14.16 -7.54
CA VAL A 78 -9.42 -13.61 -7.25
C VAL A 78 -9.55 -12.37 -6.37
N ILE A 79 -10.52 -11.52 -6.65
CA ILE A 79 -10.76 -10.31 -5.88
C ILE A 79 -11.26 -10.66 -4.48
N LYS A 80 -12.18 -11.59 -4.36
CA LYS A 80 -12.68 -12.05 -3.06
C LYS A 80 -11.55 -12.65 -2.22
N SER A 81 -10.72 -13.48 -2.83
CA SER A 81 -9.56 -14.08 -2.18
C SER A 81 -8.56 -13.01 -1.72
N SER A 82 -8.30 -12.03 -2.58
CA SER A 82 -7.39 -10.92 -2.25
C SER A 82 -7.91 -10.08 -1.09
N GLN A 83 -9.21 -9.82 -1.04
CA GLN A 83 -9.83 -9.07 0.07
C GLN A 83 -9.66 -9.78 1.42
N GLY A 84 -9.56 -11.11 1.43
CA GLY A 84 -9.35 -11.90 2.64
C GLY A 84 -7.89 -11.95 3.11
N GLU A 85 -6.94 -11.49 2.30
CA GLU A 85 -5.53 -11.51 2.67
C GLU A 85 -5.24 -10.54 3.81
N LYS A 86 -4.36 -10.95 4.73
CA LYS A 86 -4.04 -10.15 5.93
C LYS A 86 -3.53 -8.76 5.60
N VAL A 87 -2.66 -8.63 4.59
CA VAL A 87 -2.10 -7.34 4.22
C VAL A 87 -3.17 -6.41 3.65
N ILE A 88 -4.12 -6.95 2.90
CA ILE A 88 -5.23 -6.15 2.37
C ILE A 88 -6.15 -5.69 3.51
N GLN A 89 -6.49 -6.57 4.44
CA GLN A 89 -7.29 -6.23 5.61
C GLN A 89 -6.59 -5.14 6.44
N TYR A 90 -5.29 -5.27 6.63
CA TYR A 90 -4.47 -4.29 7.34
C TYR A 90 -4.50 -2.93 6.62
N ILE A 91 -4.30 -2.93 5.31
CA ILE A 91 -4.31 -1.69 4.51
C ILE A 91 -5.67 -1.00 4.58
N LEU A 92 -6.76 -1.77 4.47
CA LEU A 92 -8.12 -1.22 4.58
C LEU A 92 -8.37 -0.61 5.95
N GLU A 93 -7.93 -1.27 7.01
CA GLU A 93 -8.04 -0.77 8.38
C GLU A 93 -7.25 0.53 8.57
N ILE A 94 -6.00 0.56 8.13
CA ILE A 94 -5.14 1.74 8.23
C ILE A 94 -5.74 2.90 7.43
N ARG A 95 -6.22 2.64 6.22
CA ARG A 95 -6.85 3.67 5.40
C ARG A 95 -8.01 4.31 6.15
N ASN A 96 -8.88 3.51 6.76
CA ASN A 96 -10.04 4.03 7.46
C ASN A 96 -9.66 4.86 8.69
N LYS A 97 -8.67 4.42 9.45
CA LYS A 97 -8.30 5.08 10.72
C LYS A 97 -7.31 6.22 10.53
N PHE A 98 -6.34 6.05 9.63
CA PHE A 98 -5.25 7.00 9.44
C PHE A 98 -5.60 8.07 8.41
N VAL A 99 -5.99 7.64 7.20
CA VAL A 99 -6.18 8.54 6.06
C VAL A 99 -7.54 9.23 6.13
N ALA A 100 -8.61 8.47 6.40
CA ALA A 100 -9.97 9.00 6.38
C ALA A 100 -10.31 9.79 7.64
N HIS A 101 -9.77 9.43 8.79
CA HIS A 101 -10.11 10.03 10.07
C HIS A 101 -8.96 10.83 10.70
N SER A 102 -7.76 10.76 10.12
CA SER A 102 -6.58 11.49 10.61
C SER A 102 -6.34 11.31 12.11
N GLU A 103 -6.52 10.09 12.60
CA GLU A 103 -6.31 9.80 14.02
C GLU A 103 -4.85 9.98 14.40
N LYS A 104 -4.57 10.89 15.33
CA LYS A 104 -3.23 11.23 15.80
C LYS A 104 -2.44 10.00 16.24
N LYS A 105 -3.08 9.06 16.92
CA LYS A 105 -2.48 7.81 17.37
C LYS A 105 -1.85 7.02 16.21
N PHE A 106 -2.54 6.95 15.07
CA PHE A 106 -2.03 6.25 13.90
C PHE A 106 -0.90 6.99 13.21
N ILE A 107 -0.96 8.32 13.21
CA ILE A 107 0.12 9.15 12.66
C ILE A 107 1.40 8.92 13.47
N GLU A 108 1.30 8.87 14.78
CA GLU A 108 2.44 8.70 15.68
C GLU A 108 3.03 7.29 15.63
N THR A 109 2.23 6.28 15.30
CA THR A 109 2.64 4.88 15.28
C THR A 109 3.04 4.36 13.91
N CYS A 110 3.01 5.18 12.86
CA CYS A 110 3.46 4.82 11.52
C CYS A 110 4.99 4.79 11.47
N ASP A 111 5.58 3.81 12.13
CA ASP A 111 7.02 3.58 12.25
C ASP A 111 7.45 2.30 11.52
N PHE A 112 8.66 1.84 11.77
CA PHE A 112 9.22 0.64 11.14
C PHE A 112 8.35 -0.61 11.30
N PRO A 113 7.80 -0.94 12.48
CA PRO A 113 6.95 -2.13 12.62
C PRO A 113 5.72 -2.09 11.71
N GLU A 114 5.13 -0.92 11.52
CA GLU A 114 3.97 -0.77 10.65
C GLU A 114 4.35 -0.91 9.18
N THR A 115 5.48 -0.32 8.76
CA THR A 115 6.01 -0.49 7.40
C THR A 115 6.35 -1.95 7.12
N ASP A 116 6.92 -2.65 8.10
CA ASP A 116 7.29 -4.06 7.97
C ASP A 116 6.08 -4.96 7.70
N LYS A 117 4.92 -4.65 8.26
CA LYS A 117 3.70 -5.42 7.99
C LYS A 117 3.34 -5.41 6.51
N ILE A 118 3.67 -4.33 5.81
CA ILE A 118 3.47 -4.23 4.37
C ILE A 118 4.64 -4.86 3.62
N CYS A 119 5.87 -4.50 3.94
CA CYS A 119 7.07 -4.94 3.22
C CYS A 119 7.30 -6.45 3.32
N ASN A 120 6.96 -7.06 4.45
CA ASN A 120 7.14 -8.50 4.67
C ASN A 120 5.90 -9.31 4.28
N SER A 121 4.93 -8.69 3.63
CA SER A 121 3.70 -9.33 3.20
C SER A 121 3.81 -9.91 1.78
N ASN A 122 2.74 -10.58 1.35
CA ASN A 122 2.58 -11.07 -0.01
C ASN A 122 1.89 -10.06 -0.93
N LEU A 123 1.99 -8.77 -0.64
CA LEU A 123 1.33 -7.73 -1.45
C LEU A 123 1.75 -7.76 -2.91
N LYS A 124 3.04 -7.97 -3.17
CA LYS A 124 3.55 -8.05 -4.54
C LYS A 124 2.88 -9.18 -5.32
N GLU A 125 2.69 -10.33 -4.70
CA GLU A 125 2.00 -11.48 -5.30
C GLU A 125 0.53 -11.15 -5.61
N ILE A 126 -0.14 -10.51 -4.66
CA ILE A 126 -1.54 -10.09 -4.82
C ILE A 126 -1.67 -9.11 -5.98
N LEU A 127 -0.81 -8.11 -6.05
CA LEU A 127 -0.80 -7.14 -7.16
C LEU A 127 -0.57 -7.83 -8.51
N GLY A 128 0.31 -8.82 -8.55
CA GLY A 128 0.55 -9.61 -9.75
C GLY A 128 -0.70 -10.37 -10.22
N LYS A 129 -1.43 -10.97 -9.30
CA LYS A 129 -2.68 -11.67 -9.61
C LYS A 129 -3.76 -10.72 -10.12
N LEU A 130 -3.89 -9.56 -9.51
CA LEU A 130 -4.83 -8.53 -9.95
C LEU A 130 -4.46 -8.00 -11.34
N LYS A 131 -3.18 -7.85 -11.61
CA LYS A 131 -2.67 -7.37 -12.90
C LYS A 131 -3.08 -8.30 -14.04
N ILE A 132 -3.08 -9.60 -13.80
CA ILE A 132 -3.50 -10.60 -14.80
C ILE A 132 -4.94 -10.36 -15.23
N LEU A 133 -5.83 -9.93 -14.33
CA LEU A 133 -7.21 -9.62 -14.66
C LEU A 133 -7.35 -8.45 -15.64
N THR A 134 -6.33 -7.61 -15.75
CA THR A 134 -6.33 -6.45 -16.66
C THR A 134 -5.75 -6.77 -18.05
N SER A 135 -5.31 -7.97 -18.25
CA SER A 135 -4.75 -8.43 -19.54
C SER A 135 -5.79 -8.59 -20.63
#